data_1c17d3e69d6f094153d1328d7590e0a6
#
_entry.id   1c17d3e69d6f094153d1328d7590e0a6
#
_cell.length_a   1.000
_cell.length_b   1.000
_cell.length_c   1.000
_cell.angle_alpha   90.00
_cell.angle_beta   90.00
_cell.angle_gamma   90.00
#
_symmetry.space_group_name_H-M   'P 1'
#
loop_
_entity.id
_entity.type
_entity.pdbx_description
1 polymer ?
#
loop_
_entity_poly.entity_id
_entity_poly.type
_entity_poly.pdbx_seq_one_letter_code
_entity_poly.pdbx_strand_id
1 'polypeptide(L)'
;TTLFRSIDRKKKLPISTILFALGYSRDKIIETFYSVNKYTYNSENKNWTTNFNPEDFKRPIKLSYDLIDAKNNKKVLSKGEKLNIVIARKLREKGLISISISNEQIIGKYIGKDIKDKNGEILVGAGFDITEEQLEKIIAQGEKELNIVNIDPINKGPYILESLKVDKNKNKIEALNDIYKVLRPGEAPSTEIAEEIFNNLYFKKERYDLSEVGRVKLNSKL
;
A
#
# COMPACT_ATOMS: atom_id res chain seq x y z
N THR A 1 -0.10 -11.06 -7.34
CA THR A 1 1.23 -11.10 -7.99
C THR A 1 2.23 -10.30 -7.18
N THR A 2 3.24 -10.95 -6.66
CA THR A 2 4.34 -10.32 -5.92
C THR A 2 5.43 -9.83 -6.87
N LEU A 3 6.10 -8.73 -6.50
CA LEU A 3 7.20 -8.18 -7.26
C LEU A 3 8.52 -8.75 -6.75
N PHE A 4 9.29 -9.37 -7.66
CA PHE A 4 10.60 -9.90 -7.37
C PHE A 4 11.67 -9.21 -8.21
N ARG A 5 12.85 -8.98 -7.62
CA ARG A 5 14.04 -8.50 -8.31
C ARG A 5 15.11 -9.57 -8.30
N SER A 6 15.68 -9.87 -9.47
CA SER A 6 16.88 -10.69 -9.56
C SER A 6 18.08 -9.87 -9.09
N ILE A 7 18.73 -10.34 -8.02
CA ILE A 7 19.97 -9.74 -7.49
C ILE A 7 21.18 -10.39 -8.12
N ASP A 8 21.06 -11.70 -8.40
CA ASP A 8 22.04 -12.50 -9.13
C ASP A 8 21.34 -13.38 -10.16
N ARG A 9 22.09 -14.00 -11.06
CA ARG A 9 21.59 -14.73 -12.26
C ARG A 9 20.38 -15.64 -12.00
N LYS A 10 20.33 -16.33 -10.87
CA LYS A 10 19.26 -17.28 -10.55
C LYS A 10 18.51 -16.99 -9.26
N LYS A 11 18.86 -15.90 -8.55
CA LYS A 11 18.34 -15.63 -7.22
C LYS A 11 17.44 -14.40 -7.24
N LYS A 12 16.21 -14.59 -6.79
CA LYS A 12 15.18 -13.55 -6.75
C LYS A 12 14.82 -13.27 -5.30
N LEU A 13 14.71 -12.00 -4.95
CA LEU A 13 14.17 -11.52 -3.69
C LEU A 13 12.95 -10.64 -3.93
N PRO A 14 12.03 -10.53 -2.96
CA PRO A 14 10.97 -9.54 -3.02
C PRO A 14 11.56 -8.14 -3.23
N ILE A 15 10.88 -7.30 -4.00
CA ILE A 15 11.35 -5.93 -4.22
C ILE A 15 11.39 -5.13 -2.92
N SER A 16 10.52 -5.45 -1.97
CA SER A 16 10.48 -4.87 -0.64
C SER A 16 11.79 -5.05 0.14
N THR A 17 12.49 -6.16 -0.03
CA THR A 17 13.80 -6.40 0.58
C THR A 17 14.82 -5.32 0.19
N ILE A 18 14.84 -4.90 -1.10
CA ILE A 18 15.72 -3.83 -1.56
C ILE A 18 15.29 -2.49 -0.96
N LEU A 19 13.98 -2.24 -0.87
CA LEU A 19 13.46 -1.01 -0.27
C LEU A 19 13.79 -0.92 1.22
N PHE A 20 13.69 -2.02 1.98
CA PHE A 20 14.16 -2.07 3.37
C PHE A 20 15.67 -1.84 3.48
N ALA A 21 16.47 -2.47 2.60
CA ALA A 21 17.93 -2.27 2.58
C ALA A 21 18.33 -0.81 2.29
N LEU A 22 17.52 -0.08 1.53
CA LEU A 22 17.64 1.37 1.31
C LEU A 22 17.25 2.21 2.53
N GLY A 23 16.70 1.59 3.58
CA GLY A 23 16.30 2.26 4.81
C GLY A 23 14.85 2.73 4.85
N TYR A 24 14.00 2.31 3.90
CA TYR A 24 12.57 2.60 3.98
C TYR A 24 11.92 1.73 5.05
N SER A 25 11.06 2.33 5.87
CA SER A 25 10.13 1.58 6.73
C SER A 25 8.92 1.08 5.92
N ARG A 26 8.19 0.11 6.45
CA ARG A 26 6.99 -0.44 5.82
C ARG A 26 5.97 0.66 5.49
N ASP A 27 5.67 1.53 6.46
CA ASP A 27 4.74 2.65 6.28
C ASP A 27 5.20 3.60 5.19
N LYS A 28 6.51 3.92 5.16
CA LYS A 28 7.10 4.80 4.16
C LYS A 28 7.02 4.20 2.74
N ILE A 29 7.18 2.88 2.62
CA ILE A 29 7.00 2.18 1.34
C ILE A 29 5.54 2.33 0.89
N ILE A 30 4.57 2.08 1.76
CA ILE A 30 3.14 2.19 1.43
C ILE A 30 2.81 3.63 1.01
N GLU A 31 3.22 4.63 1.78
CA GLU A 31 2.98 6.05 1.47
C GLU A 31 3.64 6.51 0.16
N THR A 32 4.77 5.91 -0.22
CA THR A 32 5.48 6.26 -1.46
C THR A 32 4.74 5.75 -2.70
N PHE A 33 4.18 4.55 -2.63
CA PHE A 33 3.56 3.91 -3.80
C PHE A 33 2.05 4.10 -3.88
N TYR A 34 1.38 4.36 -2.75
CA TYR A 34 -0.06 4.45 -2.67
C TYR A 34 -0.52 5.71 -1.96
N SER A 35 -1.69 6.20 -2.33
CA SER A 35 -2.43 7.17 -1.54
C SER A 35 -3.21 6.44 -0.43
N VAL A 36 -3.30 7.07 0.73
CA VAL A 36 -4.03 6.52 1.88
C VAL A 36 -5.20 7.44 2.20
N ASN A 37 -6.39 6.89 2.25
CA ASN A 37 -7.61 7.60 2.58
C ASN A 37 -7.98 7.31 4.04
N LYS A 38 -8.40 8.36 4.74
CA LYS A 38 -8.86 8.29 6.13
C LYS A 38 -10.34 7.95 6.16
N TYR A 39 -10.69 6.94 6.94
CA TYR A 39 -12.06 6.52 7.21
C TYR A 39 -12.36 6.76 8.68
N THR A 40 -13.49 7.39 8.97
CA THR A 40 -13.93 7.69 10.34
C THR A 40 -15.20 6.91 10.64
N TYR A 41 -15.23 6.19 11.77
CA TYR A 41 -16.39 5.41 12.18
C TYR A 41 -17.45 6.30 12.83
N ASN A 42 -18.67 6.21 12.35
CA ASN A 42 -19.83 6.82 12.96
C ASN A 42 -20.61 5.78 13.75
N SER A 43 -20.58 5.89 15.08
CA SER A 43 -21.23 4.93 15.98
C SER A 43 -22.76 4.96 15.90
N GLU A 44 -23.36 6.09 15.54
CA GLU A 44 -24.82 6.25 15.42
C GLU A 44 -25.38 5.44 14.26
N ASN A 45 -24.74 5.55 13.10
CA ASN A 45 -25.17 4.89 11.87
C ASN A 45 -24.48 3.55 11.63
N LYS A 46 -23.52 3.16 12.48
CA LYS A 46 -22.66 1.96 12.32
C LYS A 46 -21.98 1.87 10.95
N ASN A 47 -21.63 3.02 10.38
CA ASN A 47 -21.03 3.16 9.06
C ASN A 47 -19.70 3.93 9.15
N TRP A 48 -18.87 3.74 8.14
CA TRP A 48 -17.63 4.48 7.96
C TRP A 48 -17.86 5.65 7.02
N THR A 49 -17.20 6.76 7.30
CA THR A 49 -17.25 7.97 6.48
C THR A 49 -15.87 8.28 5.94
N THR A 50 -15.76 8.55 4.64
CA THR A 50 -14.52 8.99 4.00
C THR A 50 -14.78 10.19 3.10
N ASN A 51 -13.75 11.00 2.85
CA ASN A 51 -13.84 12.13 1.95
C ASN A 51 -14.02 11.64 0.51
N PHE A 52 -14.93 12.31 -0.21
CA PHE A 52 -15.16 12.06 -1.63
C PHE A 52 -14.22 12.92 -2.46
N ASN A 53 -13.25 12.29 -3.14
CA ASN A 53 -12.31 12.97 -4.01
C ASN A 53 -12.57 12.58 -5.47
N PRO A 54 -12.98 13.52 -6.35
CA PRO A 54 -13.21 13.26 -7.77
C PRO A 54 -11.99 12.73 -8.53
N GLU A 55 -10.78 13.06 -8.08
CA GLU A 55 -9.54 12.62 -8.73
C GLU A 55 -9.29 11.11 -8.60
N ASP A 56 -9.93 10.45 -7.63
CA ASP A 56 -9.85 8.99 -7.50
C ASP A 56 -10.59 8.26 -8.63
N PHE A 57 -11.45 8.98 -9.39
CA PHE A 57 -12.28 8.44 -10.47
C PHE A 57 -11.81 8.89 -11.87
N LYS A 58 -10.51 9.10 -12.06
CA LYS A 58 -9.93 9.43 -13.38
C LYS A 58 -10.29 8.41 -14.45
N ARG A 59 -10.45 7.17 -14.05
CA ARG A 59 -10.97 6.10 -14.92
C ARG A 59 -12.40 5.78 -14.54
N PRO A 60 -13.26 5.53 -15.54
CA PRO A 60 -14.63 5.10 -15.26
C PRO A 60 -14.65 3.78 -14.51
N ILE A 61 -15.29 3.75 -13.36
CA ILE A 61 -15.56 2.52 -12.60
C ILE A 61 -17.05 2.23 -12.60
N LYS A 62 -17.39 0.95 -12.54
CA LYS A 62 -18.77 0.51 -12.29
C LYS A 62 -18.91 0.30 -10.78
N LEU A 63 -19.89 0.98 -10.18
CA LEU A 63 -20.10 0.90 -8.75
C LEU A 63 -20.54 -0.51 -8.34
N SER A 64 -19.82 -1.09 -7.37
CA SER A 64 -20.17 -2.39 -6.78
C SER A 64 -21.25 -2.25 -5.70
N TYR A 65 -21.41 -1.05 -5.15
CA TYR A 65 -22.38 -0.70 -4.10
C TYR A 65 -23.02 0.64 -4.39
N ASP A 66 -24.10 0.95 -3.68
CA ASP A 66 -24.75 2.25 -3.75
C ASP A 66 -23.83 3.34 -3.16
N LEU A 67 -23.75 4.47 -3.83
CA LEU A 67 -23.03 5.64 -3.32
C LEU A 67 -23.98 6.46 -2.46
N ILE A 68 -23.66 6.58 -1.18
CA ILE A 68 -24.49 7.25 -0.17
C ILE A 68 -23.75 8.48 0.36
N ASP A 69 -24.44 9.62 0.40
CA ASP A 69 -23.93 10.84 1.02
C ASP A 69 -23.92 10.68 2.54
N ALA A 70 -22.76 10.89 3.17
CA ALA A 70 -22.61 10.74 4.61
C ALA A 70 -23.35 11.81 5.43
N LYS A 71 -23.69 12.97 4.86
CA LYS A 71 -24.42 14.04 5.54
C LYS A 71 -25.90 13.76 5.66
N ASN A 72 -26.51 13.28 4.57
CA ASN A 72 -27.97 13.20 4.44
C ASN A 72 -28.44 11.75 4.43
N ASN A 73 -27.55 10.77 4.45
CA ASN A 73 -27.82 9.34 4.22
C ASN A 73 -28.64 9.09 2.95
N LYS A 74 -28.58 10.01 1.96
CA LYS A 74 -29.28 9.87 0.72
C LYS A 74 -28.41 9.15 -0.30
N LYS A 75 -29.04 8.25 -1.02
CA LYS A 75 -28.44 7.56 -2.17
C LYS A 75 -28.25 8.57 -3.31
N VAL A 76 -27.00 8.69 -3.78
CA VAL A 76 -26.59 9.60 -4.84
C VAL A 76 -26.50 8.87 -6.18
N LEU A 77 -25.93 7.66 -6.18
CA LEU A 77 -25.83 6.78 -7.34
C LEU A 77 -26.15 5.34 -6.95
N SER A 78 -26.70 4.57 -7.86
CA SER A 78 -27.05 3.16 -7.63
C SER A 78 -25.91 2.23 -7.97
N LYS A 79 -25.91 1.05 -7.34
CA LYS A 79 -25.07 -0.08 -7.72
C LYS A 79 -25.21 -0.35 -9.22
N GLY A 80 -24.10 -0.55 -9.91
CA GLY A 80 -24.05 -0.83 -11.34
C GLY A 80 -23.92 0.40 -12.23
N GLU A 81 -24.14 1.62 -11.72
CA GLU A 81 -23.92 2.85 -12.48
C GLU A 81 -22.42 3.12 -12.67
N LYS A 82 -22.10 3.78 -13.78
CA LYS A 82 -20.73 4.18 -14.10
C LYS A 82 -20.39 5.51 -13.43
N LEU A 83 -19.34 5.52 -12.64
CA LEU A 83 -18.78 6.73 -12.05
C LEU A 83 -17.47 7.07 -12.77
N ASN A 84 -17.38 8.29 -13.29
CA ASN A 84 -16.19 8.85 -13.92
C ASN A 84 -15.87 10.21 -13.31
N ILE A 85 -14.71 10.78 -13.65
CA ILE A 85 -14.25 12.05 -13.12
C ILE A 85 -15.24 13.22 -13.39
N VAL A 86 -15.93 13.20 -14.54
CA VAL A 86 -16.89 14.27 -14.89
C VAL A 86 -18.12 14.20 -13.99
N ILE A 87 -18.65 13.00 -13.77
CA ILE A 87 -19.78 12.78 -12.86
C ILE A 87 -19.34 13.08 -11.42
N ALA A 88 -18.16 12.64 -11.02
CA ALA A 88 -17.64 12.89 -9.68
C ALA A 88 -17.45 14.39 -9.40
N ARG A 89 -16.94 15.16 -10.35
CA ARG A 89 -16.84 16.64 -10.21
C ARG A 89 -18.21 17.30 -10.09
N LYS A 90 -19.17 16.92 -10.91
CA LYS A 90 -20.56 17.40 -10.82
C LYS A 90 -21.19 17.08 -9.45
N LEU A 91 -20.93 15.91 -8.89
CA LEU A 91 -21.42 15.52 -7.58
C LEU A 91 -20.76 16.36 -6.47
N ARG A 92 -19.47 16.64 -6.61
CA ARG A 92 -18.74 17.53 -5.69
C ARG A 92 -19.28 18.96 -5.72
N GLU A 93 -19.57 19.50 -6.90
CA GLU A 93 -20.22 20.81 -7.10
C GLU A 93 -21.62 20.88 -6.49
N LYS A 94 -22.36 19.76 -6.52
CA LYS A 94 -23.68 19.63 -5.87
C LYS A 94 -23.59 19.49 -4.33
N GLY A 95 -22.38 19.50 -3.77
CA GLY A 95 -22.14 19.48 -2.31
C GLY A 95 -21.81 18.13 -1.72
N LEU A 96 -21.56 17.09 -2.52
CA LEU A 96 -21.08 15.82 -2.01
C LEU A 96 -19.62 15.93 -1.55
N ILE A 97 -19.41 16.00 -0.23
CA ILE A 97 -18.08 16.15 0.38
C ILE A 97 -17.57 14.81 0.91
N SER A 98 -18.45 14.00 1.49
CA SER A 98 -18.12 12.75 2.13
C SER A 98 -19.15 11.67 1.78
N ILE A 99 -18.69 10.44 1.76
CA ILE A 99 -19.50 9.26 1.43
C ILE A 99 -19.53 8.31 2.61
N SER A 100 -20.69 7.65 2.77
CA SER A 100 -20.92 6.62 3.77
C SER A 100 -20.62 5.25 3.17
N ILE A 101 -19.90 4.43 3.92
CA ILE A 101 -19.41 3.11 3.52
C ILE A 101 -19.78 2.10 4.59
N SER A 102 -20.37 0.97 4.21
CA SER A 102 -20.72 -0.12 5.13
C SER A 102 -19.49 -0.94 5.55
N ASN A 103 -19.63 -1.69 6.65
CA ASN A 103 -18.58 -2.61 7.11
C ASN A 103 -18.17 -3.62 6.03
N GLU A 104 -19.13 -4.15 5.28
CA GLU A 104 -18.89 -5.09 4.18
C GLU A 104 -17.96 -4.53 3.09
N GLN A 105 -18.00 -3.23 2.87
CA GLN A 105 -17.14 -2.55 1.88
C GLN A 105 -15.71 -2.29 2.39
N ILE A 106 -15.49 -2.39 3.70
CA ILE A 106 -14.17 -2.26 4.34
C ILE A 106 -13.43 -3.59 4.36
N ILE A 107 -14.16 -4.70 4.49
CA ILE A 107 -13.57 -6.05 4.48
C ILE A 107 -12.82 -6.29 3.17
N GLY A 108 -11.59 -6.81 3.27
CA GLY A 108 -10.72 -7.06 2.14
C GLY A 108 -9.94 -5.83 1.63
N LYS A 109 -10.13 -4.64 2.23
CA LYS A 109 -9.29 -3.48 1.94
C LYS A 109 -8.00 -3.53 2.76
N TYR A 110 -6.95 -2.94 2.19
CA TYR A 110 -5.61 -2.93 2.81
C TYR A 110 -5.44 -1.74 3.74
N ILE A 111 -4.85 -2.00 4.91
CA ILE A 111 -4.53 -0.97 5.91
C ILE A 111 -3.24 -0.26 5.53
N GLY A 112 -3.23 1.06 5.65
CA GLY A 112 -2.07 1.91 5.38
C GLY A 112 -1.13 2.10 6.56
N LYS A 113 -1.61 1.91 7.79
CA LYS A 113 -0.82 2.05 9.04
C LYS A 113 -1.18 0.95 10.01
N ASP A 114 -0.22 0.54 10.85
CA ASP A 114 -0.45 -0.45 11.89
C ASP A 114 -1.57 -0.02 12.84
N ILE A 115 -2.51 -0.93 13.07
CA ILE A 115 -3.55 -0.76 14.09
C ILE A 115 -3.13 -1.58 15.31
N LYS A 116 -3.01 -0.90 16.45
CA LYS A 116 -2.57 -1.50 17.71
C LYS A 116 -3.74 -1.67 18.66
N ASP A 117 -3.69 -2.73 19.45
CA ASP A 117 -4.59 -2.93 20.57
C ASP A 117 -4.21 -1.99 21.74
N LYS A 118 -5.10 -1.89 22.74
CA LYS A 118 -4.88 -1.18 24.01
C LYS A 118 -3.62 -1.62 24.74
N ASN A 119 -3.19 -2.86 24.52
CA ASN A 119 -1.95 -3.44 25.06
C ASN A 119 -0.70 -3.10 24.24
N GLY A 120 -0.85 -2.40 23.11
CA GLY A 120 0.25 -2.08 22.18
C GLY A 120 0.60 -3.19 21.18
N GLU A 121 -0.13 -4.31 21.20
CA GLU A 121 0.02 -5.39 20.21
C GLU A 121 -0.60 -4.99 18.87
N ILE A 122 0.02 -5.42 17.77
CA ILE A 122 -0.47 -5.13 16.41
C ILE A 122 -1.65 -6.07 16.11
N LEU A 123 -2.85 -5.51 15.99
CA LEU A 123 -4.03 -6.22 15.54
C LEU A 123 -4.02 -6.47 14.04
N VAL A 124 -3.72 -5.42 13.28
CA VAL A 124 -3.58 -5.48 11.82
C VAL A 124 -2.37 -4.67 11.42
N GLY A 125 -1.41 -5.31 10.77
CA GLY A 125 -0.21 -4.64 10.28
C GLY A 125 -0.46 -3.85 9.00
N ALA A 126 0.30 -2.80 8.79
CA ALA A 126 0.29 -2.03 7.55
C ALA A 126 0.55 -2.92 6.33
N GLY A 127 -0.24 -2.75 5.29
CA GLY A 127 -0.17 -3.55 4.06
C GLY A 127 -0.93 -4.87 4.10
N PHE A 128 -1.60 -5.21 5.20
CA PHE A 128 -2.49 -6.37 5.27
C PHE A 128 -3.94 -5.97 5.02
N ASP A 129 -4.71 -6.91 4.50
CA ASP A 129 -6.15 -6.77 4.30
C ASP A 129 -6.90 -7.01 5.62
N ILE A 130 -8.02 -6.30 5.77
CA ILE A 130 -8.88 -6.40 6.94
C ILE A 130 -9.82 -7.61 6.77
N THR A 131 -9.82 -8.51 7.75
CA THR A 131 -10.82 -9.56 7.87
C THR A 131 -12.04 -9.07 8.68
N GLU A 132 -13.17 -9.77 8.57
CA GLU A 132 -14.38 -9.46 9.32
C GLU A 132 -14.14 -9.48 10.83
N GLU A 133 -13.50 -10.51 11.34
CA GLU A 133 -13.15 -10.66 12.77
C GLU A 133 -12.25 -9.52 13.27
N GLN A 134 -11.29 -9.08 12.45
CA GLN A 134 -10.42 -7.97 12.81
C GLN A 134 -11.18 -6.64 12.84
N LEU A 135 -12.09 -6.42 11.88
CA LEU A 135 -12.92 -5.21 11.84
C LEU A 135 -13.81 -5.11 13.07
N GLU A 136 -14.43 -6.23 13.49
CA GLU A 136 -15.25 -6.28 14.73
C GLU A 136 -14.42 -5.95 15.97
N LYS A 137 -13.20 -6.50 16.09
CA LYS A 137 -12.28 -6.20 17.20
C LYS A 137 -11.89 -4.72 17.22
N ILE A 138 -11.59 -4.12 16.07
CA ILE A 138 -11.25 -2.71 15.92
C ILE A 138 -12.41 -1.82 16.39
N ILE A 139 -13.64 -2.13 15.97
CA ILE A 139 -14.85 -1.40 16.39
C ILE A 139 -15.11 -1.58 17.90
N ALA A 140 -14.96 -2.79 18.43
CA ALA A 140 -15.15 -3.08 19.85
C ALA A 140 -14.15 -2.36 20.76
N GLN A 141 -12.93 -2.10 20.29
CA GLN A 141 -11.92 -1.32 21.00
C GLN A 141 -12.20 0.18 21.02
N GLY A 142 -13.14 0.63 20.18
CA GLY A 142 -13.50 2.04 20.06
C GLY A 142 -12.56 2.84 19.17
N GLU A 143 -11.76 2.17 18.32
CA GLU A 143 -10.97 2.85 17.30
C GLU A 143 -11.91 3.51 16.28
N LYS A 144 -11.76 4.81 16.13
CA LYS A 144 -12.66 5.61 15.29
C LYS A 144 -12.10 5.92 13.91
N GLU A 145 -10.82 5.62 13.66
CA GLU A 145 -10.12 6.04 12.47
C GLU A 145 -9.37 4.88 11.84
N LEU A 146 -9.61 4.66 10.54
CA LEU A 146 -8.87 3.72 9.72
C LEU A 146 -8.17 4.44 8.58
N ASN A 147 -6.92 4.09 8.37
CA ASN A 147 -6.15 4.52 7.22
C ASN A 147 -6.15 3.39 6.18
N ILE A 148 -6.90 3.56 5.11
CA ILE A 148 -7.08 2.53 4.08
C ILE A 148 -6.34 2.94 2.82
N VAL A 149 -5.60 1.99 2.25
CA VAL A 149 -4.84 2.19 1.02
C VAL A 149 -5.80 2.27 -0.17
N ASN A 150 -5.65 3.30 -0.98
CA ASN A 150 -6.40 3.44 -2.22
C ASN A 150 -5.71 2.64 -3.34
N ILE A 151 -6.34 1.55 -3.76
CA ILE A 151 -5.86 0.67 -4.81
C ILE A 151 -6.68 0.92 -6.08
N ASP A 152 -5.99 1.27 -7.14
CA ASP A 152 -6.54 1.26 -8.50
C ASP A 152 -6.19 -0.09 -9.15
N PRO A 153 -7.15 -0.97 -9.40
CA PRO A 153 -6.90 -2.31 -9.94
C PRO A 153 -6.16 -2.31 -11.29
N ILE A 154 -6.21 -1.20 -12.01
CA ILE A 154 -5.65 -1.11 -13.36
C ILE A 154 -4.20 -0.60 -13.34
N ASN A 155 -3.92 0.44 -12.55
CA ASN A 155 -2.60 1.09 -12.54
C ASN A 155 -1.77 0.81 -11.29
N LYS A 156 -2.44 0.74 -10.15
CA LYS A 156 -1.82 0.60 -8.83
C LYS A 156 -2.40 -0.61 -8.13
N GLY A 157 -2.21 -1.79 -8.75
CA GLY A 157 -2.58 -3.05 -8.11
C GLY A 157 -1.82 -3.27 -6.79
N PRO A 158 -2.23 -4.23 -5.95
CA PRO A 158 -1.65 -4.47 -4.63
C PRO A 158 -0.26 -5.12 -4.68
N TYR A 159 0.51 -4.94 -5.76
CA TYR A 159 1.75 -5.67 -6.02
C TYR A 159 2.83 -5.45 -4.95
N ILE A 160 3.00 -4.20 -4.50
CA ILE A 160 3.95 -3.88 -3.42
C ILE A 160 3.45 -4.42 -2.09
N LEU A 161 2.14 -4.33 -1.81
CA LEU A 161 1.54 -4.86 -0.58
C LEU A 161 1.68 -6.37 -0.51
N GLU A 162 1.43 -7.08 -1.61
CA GLU A 162 1.65 -8.52 -1.70
C GLU A 162 3.14 -8.89 -1.54
N SER A 163 4.05 -8.07 -2.07
CA SER A 163 5.49 -8.25 -1.84
C SER A 163 5.85 -8.09 -0.37
N LEU A 164 5.27 -7.08 0.32
CA LEU A 164 5.46 -6.85 1.75
C LEU A 164 4.89 -7.98 2.63
N LYS A 165 3.82 -8.66 2.18
CA LYS A 165 3.27 -9.84 2.89
C LYS A 165 4.20 -11.04 2.82
N VAL A 166 4.84 -11.27 1.68
CA VAL A 166 5.77 -12.39 1.46
C VAL A 166 7.13 -12.14 2.09
N ASP A 167 7.54 -10.88 2.21
CA ASP A 167 8.83 -10.49 2.76
C ASP A 167 8.89 -10.72 4.27
N LYS A 168 9.88 -11.49 4.71
CA LYS A 168 10.12 -11.77 6.13
C LYS A 168 10.86 -10.66 6.84
N ASN A 169 11.51 -9.77 6.08
CA ASN A 169 12.32 -8.69 6.60
C ASN A 169 11.45 -7.55 7.14
N LYS A 170 11.84 -7.03 8.30
CA LYS A 170 11.13 -5.93 8.98
C LYS A 170 11.94 -4.64 9.02
N ASN A 171 13.25 -4.75 8.86
CA ASN A 171 14.17 -3.63 9.00
C ASN A 171 15.34 -3.70 8.02
N LYS A 172 16.14 -2.62 7.95
CA LYS A 172 17.30 -2.50 7.08
C LYS A 172 18.34 -3.60 7.29
N ILE A 173 18.63 -3.94 8.55
CA ILE A 173 19.68 -4.90 8.90
C ILE A 173 19.31 -6.31 8.42
N GLU A 174 18.09 -6.73 8.67
CA GLU A 174 17.60 -8.04 8.21
C GLU A 174 17.64 -8.14 6.68
N ALA A 175 17.19 -7.08 5.98
CA ALA A 175 17.20 -7.03 4.53
C ALA A 175 18.61 -7.08 3.95
N LEU A 176 19.57 -6.34 4.52
CA LEU A 176 20.98 -6.38 4.12
C LEU A 176 21.59 -7.77 4.31
N ASN A 177 21.29 -8.41 5.45
CA ASN A 177 21.74 -9.76 5.74
C ASN A 177 21.18 -10.80 4.76
N ASP A 178 19.92 -10.67 4.37
CA ASP A 178 19.31 -11.56 3.37
C ASP A 178 19.91 -11.36 1.98
N ILE A 179 20.16 -10.12 1.58
CA ILE A 179 20.87 -9.80 0.33
C ILE A 179 22.28 -10.40 0.36
N TYR A 180 23.00 -10.26 1.49
CA TYR A 180 24.33 -10.83 1.66
C TYR A 180 24.33 -12.35 1.51
N LYS A 181 23.43 -13.07 2.20
CA LYS A 181 23.31 -14.54 2.10
C LYS A 181 23.02 -15.00 0.68
N VAL A 182 22.28 -14.20 -0.10
CA VAL A 182 22.01 -14.49 -1.50
C VAL A 182 23.26 -14.34 -2.37
N LEU A 183 24.05 -13.30 -2.13
CA LEU A 183 25.28 -13.03 -2.89
C LEU A 183 26.43 -13.94 -2.49
N ARG A 184 26.55 -14.25 -1.20
CA ARG A 184 27.62 -15.09 -0.62
C ARG A 184 27.04 -16.23 0.22
N PRO A 185 26.55 -17.30 -0.42
CA PRO A 185 26.00 -18.42 0.30
C PRO A 185 27.10 -19.18 1.07
N GLY A 186 26.80 -19.50 2.32
CA GLY A 186 27.73 -20.24 3.20
C GLY A 186 28.59 -19.37 4.13
N GLU A 187 28.58 -18.04 3.94
CA GLU A 187 29.26 -17.12 4.85
C GLU A 187 28.29 -16.56 5.88
N ALA A 188 28.76 -16.38 7.12
CA ALA A 188 27.95 -15.71 8.15
C ALA A 188 27.87 -14.21 7.84
N PRO A 189 26.68 -13.58 7.83
CA PRO A 189 26.55 -12.17 7.53
C PRO A 189 27.10 -11.31 8.67
N SER A 190 27.99 -10.38 8.32
CA SER A 190 28.34 -9.23 9.17
C SER A 190 27.60 -8.01 8.64
N THR A 191 26.96 -7.24 9.50
CA THR A 191 26.18 -6.06 9.13
C THR A 191 27.01 -5.05 8.35
N GLU A 192 28.24 -4.80 8.78
CA GLU A 192 29.15 -3.85 8.15
C GLU A 192 29.54 -4.29 6.73
N ILE A 193 29.90 -5.57 6.58
CA ILE A 193 30.30 -6.13 5.29
C ILE A 193 29.09 -6.19 4.35
N ALA A 194 27.89 -6.54 4.86
CA ALA A 194 26.67 -6.57 4.09
C ALA A 194 26.29 -5.17 3.55
N GLU A 195 26.42 -4.13 4.37
CA GLU A 195 26.18 -2.75 3.98
C GLU A 195 27.22 -2.27 2.96
N GLU A 196 28.48 -2.61 3.16
CA GLU A 196 29.56 -2.26 2.23
C GLU A 196 29.33 -2.93 0.85
N ILE A 197 28.98 -4.22 0.81
CA ILE A 197 28.70 -4.92 -0.43
C ILE A 197 27.49 -4.31 -1.14
N PHE A 198 26.43 -4.00 -0.41
CA PHE A 198 25.23 -3.37 -0.95
C PHE A 198 25.56 -2.00 -1.56
N ASN A 199 26.30 -1.16 -0.83
CA ASN A 199 26.73 0.15 -1.30
C ASN A 199 27.66 0.06 -2.52
N ASN A 200 28.61 -0.89 -2.52
CA ASN A 200 29.50 -1.13 -3.64
C ASN A 200 28.73 -1.58 -4.88
N LEU A 201 27.68 -2.40 -4.71
CA LEU A 201 26.91 -2.94 -5.84
C LEU A 201 26.03 -1.89 -6.51
N TYR A 202 25.41 -0.98 -5.74
CA TYR A 202 24.39 -0.08 -6.26
C TYR A 202 24.82 1.38 -6.36
N PHE A 203 25.81 1.82 -5.57
CA PHE A 203 26.13 3.26 -5.42
C PHE A 203 27.56 3.64 -5.78
N LYS A 204 28.48 2.67 -5.92
CA LYS A 204 29.82 2.97 -6.39
C LYS A 204 29.89 2.98 -7.92
N LYS A 205 30.15 4.15 -8.50
CA LYS A 205 30.25 4.35 -9.95
C LYS A 205 31.29 3.43 -10.61
N GLU A 206 32.39 3.16 -9.95
CA GLU A 206 33.46 2.28 -10.44
C GLU A 206 33.01 0.82 -10.63
N ARG A 207 31.96 0.38 -9.92
CA ARG A 207 31.47 -1.00 -9.94
C ARG A 207 30.13 -1.16 -10.63
N TYR A 208 29.32 -0.11 -10.65
CA TYR A 208 28.01 -0.12 -11.28
C TYR A 208 27.72 1.21 -11.94
N ASP A 209 27.82 1.24 -13.24
CA ASP A 209 27.34 2.35 -14.07
C ASP A 209 26.57 1.80 -15.25
N LEU A 210 25.53 2.51 -15.66
CA LEU A 210 24.82 2.20 -16.89
C LEU A 210 25.65 2.67 -18.08
N SER A 211 25.89 1.78 -19.06
CA SER A 211 26.42 2.21 -20.34
C SER A 211 25.52 3.26 -20.98
N GLU A 212 26.06 4.05 -21.92
CA GLU A 212 25.29 5.07 -22.64
C GLU A 212 24.03 4.48 -23.29
N VAL A 213 24.15 3.30 -23.91
CA VAL A 213 22.99 2.57 -24.47
C VAL A 213 22.00 2.15 -23.41
N GLY A 214 22.47 1.71 -22.25
CA GLY A 214 21.61 1.36 -21.11
C GLY A 214 20.86 2.58 -20.59
N ARG A 215 21.51 3.73 -20.52
CA ARG A 215 20.91 5.02 -20.11
C ARG A 215 19.81 5.47 -21.09
N VAL A 216 20.09 5.42 -22.38
CA VAL A 216 19.10 5.78 -23.41
C VAL A 216 17.87 4.86 -23.33
N LYS A 217 18.08 3.54 -23.18
CA LYS A 217 16.97 2.59 -23.03
C LYS A 217 16.15 2.82 -21.76
N LEU A 218 16.80 3.20 -20.66
CA LEU A 218 16.09 3.53 -19.41
C LEU A 218 15.24 4.79 -19.60
N ASN A 219 15.84 5.86 -20.14
CA ASN A 219 15.16 7.13 -20.35
C ASN A 219 13.99 7.03 -21.36
N SER A 220 14.04 6.08 -22.29
CA SER A 220 12.92 5.85 -23.22
C SER A 220 11.73 5.13 -22.60
N LYS A 221 11.88 4.58 -21.37
CA LYS A 221 10.81 3.85 -20.65
C LYS A 221 10.28 4.58 -19.42
N LEU A 222 11.01 5.54 -18.91
CA LEU A 222 10.61 6.42 -17.83
C LEU A 222 9.91 7.68 -18.35
#